data_555ee61ece0bf88aec832394e0fda4c5
#
_entry.id   555ee61ece0bf88aec832394e0fda4c5
#
_cell.length_a   1.000
_cell.length_b   1.000
_cell.length_c   1.000
_cell.angle_alpha   90.00
_cell.angle_beta   90.00
_cell.angle_gamma   90.00
#
_symmetry.space_group_name_H-M   'P 1'
#
loop_
_entity.id
_entity.type
_entity.pdbx_description
1 polymer ?
#
loop_
_entity_poly.entity_id
_entity_poly.type
_entity_poly.pdbx_seq_one_letter_code
_entity_poly.pdbx_strand_id
1 'polypeptide(L)'
;KLLKFPGCKSRERMLCSIDDSLLQYSSGLLLRQDVVDETTLEEDLSQQIGLVTQAYSLYVDGELVAVHANQQELEELLQAMLSTYGRSDEEGSTSVEFVQDVRIEPGQYARNLEMSISDIQLLLTSTVQEEVVYTVQSGDLLGTIAPRFDMTVTQLKALNPDVDERRLQIGTPLTVSKATPFLTVKAVRTVTYDESIPYETEVVTDSSKYTYETSVRTKGVAGVAEVTAQICEIDGMEISRLEVGRQVVSEPTTQVEV
;
A
#
# COMPACT_ATOMS: atom_id res chain seq x y z
N LYS A 1 -14.35 -16.32 -40.05
CA LYS A 1 -13.04 -16.66 -39.51
C LYS A 1 -12.93 -16.03 -38.11
N LEU A 2 -12.54 -16.81 -37.11
CA LEU A 2 -12.38 -16.36 -35.72
C LEU A 2 -10.97 -15.77 -35.57
N LEU A 3 -10.86 -14.47 -35.34
CA LEU A 3 -9.62 -13.81 -34.97
C LEU A 3 -9.34 -14.07 -33.49
N LYS A 4 -8.20 -14.67 -33.17
CA LYS A 4 -7.69 -14.82 -31.80
C LYS A 4 -6.73 -13.68 -31.52
N PHE A 5 -7.10 -12.78 -30.61
CA PHE A 5 -6.18 -11.73 -30.16
C PHE A 5 -5.18 -12.30 -29.15
N PRO A 6 -3.87 -12.06 -29.31
CA PRO A 6 -2.88 -12.43 -28.30
C PRO A 6 -3.08 -11.56 -27.05
N GLY A 7 -3.16 -12.19 -25.90
CA GLY A 7 -3.27 -11.52 -24.60
C GLY A 7 -4.57 -11.75 -23.83
N CYS A 8 -5.64 -12.17 -24.48
CA CYS A 8 -6.90 -12.47 -23.78
C CYS A 8 -6.87 -13.88 -23.21
N LYS A 9 -6.56 -14.05 -21.92
CA LYS A 9 -6.62 -15.34 -21.21
C LYS A 9 -8.02 -15.73 -20.74
N SER A 10 -9.01 -14.84 -20.88
CA SER A 10 -10.38 -15.15 -20.52
C SER A 10 -11.13 -15.87 -21.66
N ARG A 11 -12.00 -16.80 -21.27
CA ARG A 11 -12.75 -17.73 -22.12
C ARG A 11 -13.83 -17.06 -23.02
N GLU A 12 -13.90 -15.77 -23.11
CA GLU A 12 -14.85 -15.07 -23.97
C GLU A 12 -14.27 -14.90 -25.36
N ARG A 13 -14.76 -15.73 -26.27
CA ARG A 13 -14.53 -15.61 -27.70
C ARG A 13 -15.29 -14.38 -28.18
N MET A 14 -14.59 -13.27 -28.43
CA MET A 14 -15.17 -12.15 -29.17
C MET A 14 -15.34 -12.59 -30.62
N LEU A 15 -16.59 -12.85 -31.03
CA LEU A 15 -16.98 -13.03 -32.40
C LEU A 15 -16.99 -11.66 -33.08
N CYS A 16 -15.88 -11.27 -33.70
CA CYS A 16 -15.87 -10.14 -34.60
C CYS A 16 -16.23 -10.66 -36.00
N SER A 17 -17.46 -10.44 -36.45
CA SER A 17 -17.82 -10.66 -37.85
C SER A 17 -17.37 -9.44 -38.65
N ILE A 18 -16.30 -9.61 -39.43
CA ILE A 18 -15.93 -8.61 -40.45
C ILE A 18 -16.93 -8.74 -41.59
N ASP A 19 -17.62 -7.65 -41.92
CA ASP A 19 -18.47 -7.60 -43.10
C ASP A 19 -17.59 -7.64 -44.35
N ASP A 20 -17.83 -8.63 -45.22
CA ASP A 20 -17.09 -8.81 -46.48
C ASP A 20 -17.10 -7.57 -47.38
N SER A 21 -18.03 -6.64 -47.15
CA SER A 21 -18.11 -5.36 -47.85
C SER A 21 -16.96 -4.40 -47.53
N LEU A 22 -16.28 -4.60 -46.44
CA LEU A 22 -15.10 -3.79 -46.01
C LEU A 22 -13.78 -4.30 -46.62
N LEU A 23 -13.75 -5.49 -47.20
CA LEU A 23 -12.56 -6.08 -47.78
C LEU A 23 -12.51 -5.73 -49.29
N GLN A 24 -11.61 -4.83 -49.69
CA GLN A 24 -11.30 -4.58 -51.08
C GLN A 24 -10.17 -5.53 -51.50
N TYR A 25 -10.49 -6.49 -52.40
CA TYR A 25 -9.51 -7.38 -52.97
C TYR A 25 -8.94 -6.76 -54.26
N SER A 26 -7.62 -6.54 -54.26
CA SER A 26 -6.90 -6.25 -55.52
C SER A 26 -6.26 -7.53 -56.04
N SER A 27 -6.58 -7.94 -57.26
CA SER A 27 -5.93 -9.03 -57.93
C SER A 27 -4.64 -8.50 -58.61
N GLY A 28 -3.48 -8.63 -57.96
CA GLY A 28 -2.17 -8.32 -58.48
C GLY A 28 -1.25 -9.55 -58.49
N LEU A 29 -0.24 -9.56 -59.34
CA LEU A 29 0.83 -10.57 -59.30
C LEU A 29 1.69 -10.24 -58.07
N LEU A 30 1.57 -11.00 -57.00
CA LEU A 30 2.42 -10.90 -55.82
C LEU A 30 3.73 -11.67 -56.06
N LEU A 31 4.87 -11.03 -55.86
CA LEU A 31 6.15 -11.70 -55.79
C LEU A 31 6.23 -12.49 -54.48
N ARG A 32 6.91 -13.63 -54.51
CA ARG A 32 6.96 -14.56 -53.35
C ARG A 32 7.53 -13.95 -52.04
N GLN A 33 8.25 -12.83 -52.17
CA GLN A 33 8.79 -12.07 -51.05
C GLN A 33 7.78 -11.07 -50.43
N ASP A 34 6.61 -10.89 -51.06
CA ASP A 34 5.55 -10.00 -50.57
C ASP A 34 4.45 -10.78 -49.81
N VAL A 35 4.64 -12.08 -49.59
CA VAL A 35 3.72 -12.93 -48.84
C VAL A 35 3.98 -12.75 -47.35
N VAL A 36 3.14 -12.02 -46.69
CA VAL A 36 3.13 -11.85 -45.21
C VAL A 36 2.52 -13.12 -44.61
N ASP A 37 3.01 -13.55 -43.47
CA ASP A 37 2.37 -14.65 -42.76
C ASP A 37 0.96 -14.28 -42.23
N GLU A 38 0.15 -15.28 -41.92
CA GLU A 38 -1.28 -15.09 -41.54
C GLU A 38 -1.42 -14.20 -40.32
N THR A 39 -0.50 -14.29 -39.34
CA THR A 39 -0.49 -13.51 -38.10
C THR A 39 -0.22 -12.03 -38.35
N THR A 40 0.80 -11.72 -39.17
CA THR A 40 1.13 -10.33 -39.51
C THR A 40 0.00 -9.68 -40.33
N LEU A 41 -0.65 -10.43 -41.22
CA LEU A 41 -1.78 -9.92 -41.99
C LEU A 41 -3.00 -9.66 -41.11
N GLU A 42 -3.29 -10.54 -40.13
CA GLU A 42 -4.38 -10.35 -39.18
C GLU A 42 -4.13 -9.14 -38.27
N GLU A 43 -2.90 -8.90 -37.83
CA GLU A 43 -2.50 -7.72 -37.07
C GLU A 43 -2.65 -6.43 -37.87
N ASP A 44 -2.16 -6.39 -39.11
CA ASP A 44 -2.25 -5.23 -39.97
C ASP A 44 -3.71 -4.89 -40.33
N LEU A 45 -4.52 -5.91 -40.66
CA LEU A 45 -5.94 -5.72 -40.93
C LEU A 45 -6.71 -5.22 -39.71
N SER A 46 -6.42 -5.75 -38.52
CA SER A 46 -7.04 -5.34 -37.26
C SER A 46 -6.73 -3.88 -36.92
N GLN A 47 -5.50 -3.43 -37.20
CA GLN A 47 -5.10 -2.04 -37.04
C GLN A 47 -5.78 -1.12 -38.07
N GLN A 48 -5.82 -1.51 -39.35
CA GLN A 48 -6.45 -0.71 -40.43
C GLN A 48 -7.96 -0.53 -40.22
N ILE A 49 -8.63 -1.53 -39.65
CA ILE A 49 -10.08 -1.45 -39.33
C ILE A 49 -10.31 -0.64 -38.04
N GLY A 50 -9.25 -0.29 -37.31
CA GLY A 50 -9.33 0.48 -36.06
C GLY A 50 -9.94 -0.28 -34.88
N LEU A 51 -10.01 -1.61 -34.96
CA LEU A 51 -10.46 -2.47 -33.87
C LEU A 51 -9.42 -2.65 -32.79
N VAL A 52 -8.14 -2.55 -33.17
CA VAL A 52 -6.96 -2.71 -32.27
C VAL A 52 -6.13 -1.44 -32.32
N THR A 53 -5.59 -1.03 -31.21
CA THR A 53 -4.69 0.10 -31.07
C THR A 53 -3.43 -0.33 -30.32
N GLN A 54 -2.31 0.32 -30.65
CA GLN A 54 -1.11 0.26 -29.81
C GLN A 54 -1.41 1.02 -28.51
N ALA A 55 -1.29 0.36 -27.40
CA ALA A 55 -1.59 0.94 -26.09
C ALA A 55 -0.72 0.28 -25.00
N TYR A 56 -0.85 0.77 -23.80
CA TYR A 56 -0.12 0.31 -22.61
C TYR A 56 -1.13 -0.23 -21.61
N SER A 57 -0.86 -1.43 -21.14
CA SER A 57 -1.67 -2.07 -20.10
C SER A 57 -1.05 -1.89 -18.74
N LEU A 58 -1.89 -1.66 -17.77
CA LEU A 58 -1.54 -1.65 -16.35
C LEU A 58 -1.91 -2.99 -15.75
N TYR A 59 -0.92 -3.71 -15.24
CA TYR A 59 -1.09 -4.94 -14.47
C TYR A 59 -0.87 -4.68 -12.99
N VAL A 60 -1.72 -5.28 -12.17
CA VAL A 60 -1.57 -5.31 -10.71
C VAL A 60 -1.63 -6.77 -10.26
N ASP A 61 -0.59 -7.25 -9.60
CA ASP A 61 -0.44 -8.66 -9.17
C ASP A 61 -0.65 -9.67 -10.32
N GLY A 62 -0.28 -9.25 -11.54
CA GLY A 62 -0.40 -10.06 -12.75
C GLY A 62 -1.78 -10.06 -13.42
N GLU A 63 -2.75 -9.33 -12.89
CA GLU A 63 -4.07 -9.13 -13.49
C GLU A 63 -4.10 -7.84 -14.31
N LEU A 64 -4.71 -7.89 -15.51
CA LEU A 64 -4.92 -6.71 -16.35
C LEU A 64 -6.01 -5.83 -15.74
N VAL A 65 -5.65 -4.63 -15.32
CA VAL A 65 -6.54 -3.68 -14.65
C VAL A 65 -7.05 -2.60 -15.58
N ALA A 66 -6.17 -2.05 -16.42
CA ALA A 66 -6.52 -0.96 -17.33
C ALA A 66 -5.67 -0.98 -18.59
N VAL A 67 -6.17 -0.33 -19.65
CA VAL A 67 -5.44 -0.10 -20.89
C VAL A 67 -5.55 1.39 -21.23
N HIS A 68 -4.42 2.02 -21.57
CA HIS A 68 -4.35 3.45 -21.90
C HIS A 68 -3.41 3.71 -23.07
N ALA A 69 -3.72 4.73 -23.87
CA ALA A 69 -2.94 5.04 -25.07
C ALA A 69 -1.52 5.55 -24.78
N ASN A 70 -1.31 6.21 -23.64
CA ASN A 70 -0.07 6.92 -23.31
C ASN A 70 0.59 6.35 -22.05
N GLN A 71 1.78 5.79 -22.20
CA GLN A 71 2.59 5.25 -21.09
C GLN A 71 2.94 6.32 -20.06
N GLN A 72 3.36 7.49 -20.53
CA GLN A 72 3.81 8.56 -19.64
C GLN A 72 2.70 9.03 -18.70
N GLU A 73 1.45 9.11 -19.16
CA GLU A 73 0.32 9.49 -18.31
C GLU A 73 0.04 8.44 -17.23
N LEU A 74 0.21 7.15 -17.53
CA LEU A 74 0.12 6.08 -16.53
C LEU A 74 1.25 6.17 -15.51
N GLU A 75 2.48 6.40 -15.94
CA GLU A 75 3.64 6.55 -15.06
C GLU A 75 3.49 7.79 -14.15
N GLU A 76 3.04 8.92 -14.71
CA GLU A 76 2.79 10.15 -13.95
C GLU A 76 1.68 9.95 -12.90
N LEU A 77 0.60 9.23 -13.25
CA LEU A 77 -0.47 8.90 -12.31
C LEU A 77 0.06 8.06 -11.14
N LEU A 78 0.80 6.99 -11.44
CA LEU A 78 1.37 6.12 -10.41
C LEU A 78 2.38 6.87 -9.54
N GLN A 79 3.22 7.70 -10.14
CA GLN A 79 4.18 8.52 -9.41
C GLN A 79 3.49 9.57 -8.54
N ALA A 80 2.41 10.18 -9.00
CA ALA A 80 1.61 11.11 -8.20
C ALA A 80 0.99 10.41 -6.97
N MET A 81 0.51 9.18 -7.12
CA MET A 81 0.00 8.38 -6.01
C MET A 81 1.09 8.10 -4.98
N LEU A 82 2.28 7.66 -5.41
CA LEU A 82 3.41 7.42 -4.50
C LEU A 82 3.87 8.70 -3.80
N SER A 83 3.91 9.84 -4.51
CA SER A 83 4.37 11.12 -3.95
C SER A 83 3.46 11.65 -2.83
N THR A 84 2.19 11.24 -2.80
CA THR A 84 1.26 11.60 -1.73
C THR A 84 1.73 11.08 -0.36
N TYR A 85 2.47 9.97 -0.34
CA TYR A 85 3.00 9.34 0.87
C TYR A 85 4.49 9.64 1.10
N GLY A 86 5.17 10.23 0.11
CA GLY A 86 6.55 10.70 0.23
C GLY A 86 6.59 12.03 0.98
N ARG A 87 6.97 12.02 2.27
CA ARG A 87 7.22 13.25 3.02
C ARG A 87 8.63 13.76 2.72
N SER A 88 8.72 14.95 2.11
CA SER A 88 9.99 15.58 1.74
C SER A 88 10.63 16.40 2.87
N ASP A 89 9.97 16.53 4.02
CA ASP A 89 10.29 17.55 5.01
C ASP A 89 11.10 17.03 6.20
N GLU A 90 11.43 15.74 6.25
CA GLU A 90 12.20 15.14 7.33
C GLU A 90 13.56 14.66 6.83
N GLU A 91 14.60 14.97 7.59
CA GLU A 91 15.97 14.48 7.39
C GLU A 91 15.99 12.93 7.46
N GLY A 92 15.97 12.29 6.32
CA GLY A 92 16.04 10.84 6.24
C GLY A 92 15.74 10.29 4.84
N SER A 93 16.30 9.14 4.52
CA SER A 93 16.01 8.43 3.29
C SER A 93 14.60 7.84 3.37
N THR A 94 13.72 8.22 2.46
CA THR A 94 12.38 7.64 2.35
C THR A 94 12.31 6.83 1.06
N SER A 95 11.98 5.54 1.15
CA SER A 95 11.58 4.74 0.01
C SER A 95 10.08 4.54 0.02
N VAL A 96 9.43 4.77 -1.12
CA VAL A 96 7.98 4.61 -1.29
C VAL A 96 7.74 3.67 -2.45
N GLU A 97 6.96 2.64 -2.23
CA GLU A 97 6.65 1.60 -3.22
C GLU A 97 5.20 1.11 -3.05
N PHE A 98 4.62 0.56 -4.11
CA PHE A 98 3.37 -0.17 -3.97
C PHE A 98 3.63 -1.53 -3.32
N VAL A 99 2.70 -2.00 -2.51
CA VAL A 99 2.74 -3.35 -1.92
C VAL A 99 2.49 -4.40 -3.00
N GLN A 100 1.59 -4.08 -3.94
CA GLN A 100 1.25 -4.91 -5.09
C GLN A 100 2.34 -4.80 -6.17
N ASP A 101 2.49 -5.85 -6.98
CA ASP A 101 3.34 -5.84 -8.16
C ASP A 101 2.65 -5.07 -9.30
N VAL A 102 3.05 -3.80 -9.49
CA VAL A 102 2.47 -2.90 -10.49
C VAL A 102 3.41 -2.82 -11.70
N ARG A 103 2.89 -3.17 -12.89
CA ARG A 103 3.66 -3.17 -14.15
C ARG A 103 2.88 -2.53 -15.28
N ILE A 104 3.62 -1.80 -16.13
CA ILE A 104 3.10 -1.26 -17.39
C ILE A 104 3.75 -2.03 -18.53
N GLU A 105 2.95 -2.60 -19.42
CA GLU A 105 3.43 -3.38 -20.56
C GLU A 105 2.85 -2.82 -21.86
N PRO A 106 3.68 -2.61 -22.91
CA PRO A 106 3.19 -2.24 -24.22
C PRO A 106 2.52 -3.43 -24.90
N GLY A 107 1.49 -3.17 -25.68
CA GLY A 107 0.79 -4.22 -26.43
C GLY A 107 -0.20 -3.68 -27.44
N GLN A 108 -0.88 -4.61 -28.11
CA GLN A 108 -2.00 -4.33 -28.99
C GLN A 108 -3.29 -4.73 -28.27
N TYR A 109 -4.17 -3.77 -28.10
CA TYR A 109 -5.41 -3.97 -27.34
C TYR A 109 -6.62 -3.53 -28.14
N ALA A 110 -7.74 -4.19 -27.93
CA ALA A 110 -9.00 -3.76 -28.54
C ALA A 110 -9.33 -2.34 -28.04
N ARG A 111 -9.70 -1.44 -28.96
CA ARG A 111 -9.96 -0.03 -28.65
C ARG A 111 -11.03 0.18 -27.57
N ASN A 112 -11.97 -0.72 -27.46
CA ASN A 112 -13.02 -0.66 -26.44
C ASN A 112 -12.52 -0.96 -25.01
N LEU A 113 -11.29 -1.42 -24.85
CA LEU A 113 -10.63 -1.63 -23.55
C LEU A 113 -9.88 -0.38 -23.07
N GLU A 114 -9.69 0.61 -23.96
CA GLU A 114 -8.99 1.84 -23.62
C GLU A 114 -9.82 2.66 -22.64
N MET A 115 -9.19 3.02 -21.52
CA MET A 115 -9.79 3.81 -20.46
C MET A 115 -9.16 5.21 -20.43
N SER A 116 -9.93 6.20 -20.02
CA SER A 116 -9.37 7.53 -19.75
C SER A 116 -8.51 7.49 -18.49
N ILE A 117 -7.49 8.38 -18.40
CA ILE A 117 -6.65 8.48 -17.21
C ILE A 117 -7.46 8.78 -15.94
N SER A 118 -8.56 9.54 -16.07
CA SER A 118 -9.45 9.85 -14.96
C SER A 118 -10.23 8.63 -14.45
N ASP A 119 -10.66 7.74 -15.35
CA ASP A 119 -11.34 6.51 -14.97
C ASP A 119 -10.37 5.53 -14.32
N ILE A 120 -9.12 5.47 -14.82
CA ILE A 120 -8.04 4.68 -14.22
C ILE A 120 -7.73 5.20 -12.82
N GLN A 121 -7.60 6.51 -12.64
CA GLN A 121 -7.39 7.12 -11.33
C GLN A 121 -8.52 6.77 -10.36
N LEU A 122 -9.77 6.88 -10.80
CA LEU A 122 -10.92 6.52 -9.98
C LEU A 122 -10.89 5.04 -9.59
N LEU A 123 -10.54 4.15 -10.53
CA LEU A 123 -10.42 2.72 -10.28
C LEU A 123 -9.32 2.43 -9.24
N LEU A 124 -8.12 2.98 -9.43
CA LEU A 124 -6.97 2.74 -8.55
C LEU A 124 -7.16 3.33 -7.14
N THR A 125 -7.95 4.39 -7.01
CA THR A 125 -8.29 5.00 -5.71
C THR A 125 -9.56 4.41 -5.10
N SER A 126 -10.25 3.52 -5.82
CA SER A 126 -11.45 2.85 -5.30
C SER A 126 -11.11 1.92 -4.14
N THR A 127 -12.10 1.61 -3.34
CA THR A 127 -11.99 0.68 -2.22
C THR A 127 -12.42 -0.70 -2.68
N VAL A 128 -11.53 -1.69 -2.57
CA VAL A 128 -11.83 -3.10 -2.89
C VAL A 128 -12.68 -3.73 -1.79
N GLN A 129 -12.44 -3.33 -0.55
CA GLN A 129 -13.21 -3.80 0.59
C GLN A 129 -13.71 -2.59 1.39
N GLU A 130 -15.02 -2.51 1.61
CA GLU A 130 -15.61 -1.47 2.44
C GLU A 130 -15.30 -1.68 3.93
N GLU A 131 -15.28 -0.59 4.68
CA GLU A 131 -15.20 -0.66 6.13
C GLU A 131 -16.47 -1.31 6.68
N VAL A 132 -16.31 -2.35 7.51
CA VAL A 132 -17.40 -3.01 8.19
C VAL A 132 -17.37 -2.66 9.67
N VAL A 133 -18.45 -2.06 10.16
CA VAL A 133 -18.63 -1.72 11.58
C VAL A 133 -19.63 -2.67 12.21
N TYR A 134 -19.19 -3.39 13.25
CA TYR A 134 -20.03 -4.26 14.06
C TYR A 134 -20.47 -3.54 15.34
N THR A 135 -21.74 -3.61 15.68
CA THR A 135 -22.26 -3.06 16.95
C THR A 135 -22.27 -4.15 18.01
N VAL A 136 -21.56 -3.91 19.11
CA VAL A 136 -21.44 -4.85 20.24
C VAL A 136 -22.82 -5.19 20.82
N GLN A 137 -23.10 -6.48 20.96
CA GLN A 137 -24.33 -7.03 21.51
C GLN A 137 -24.12 -7.57 22.93
N SER A 138 -25.25 -7.88 23.63
CA SER A 138 -25.20 -8.46 24.97
C SER A 138 -24.51 -9.83 24.94
N GLY A 139 -23.48 -10.01 25.78
CA GLY A 139 -22.70 -11.24 25.87
C GLY A 139 -21.49 -11.30 24.94
N ASP A 140 -21.25 -10.26 24.15
CA ASP A 140 -20.07 -10.18 23.31
C ASP A 140 -18.81 -9.85 24.11
N LEU A 141 -17.71 -10.49 23.70
CA LEU A 141 -16.35 -10.21 24.14
C LEU A 141 -15.48 -10.06 22.89
N LEU A 142 -14.38 -9.31 22.95
CA LEU A 142 -13.46 -9.21 21.81
C LEU A 142 -12.98 -10.60 21.33
N GLY A 143 -12.79 -11.53 22.27
CA GLY A 143 -12.40 -12.92 21.95
C GLY A 143 -13.49 -13.73 21.23
N THR A 144 -14.76 -13.35 21.30
CA THR A 144 -15.86 -14.00 20.58
C THR A 144 -16.21 -13.27 19.29
N ILE A 145 -15.96 -11.96 19.22
CA ILE A 145 -16.21 -11.14 18.02
C ILE A 145 -15.14 -11.39 16.96
N ALA A 146 -13.85 -11.33 17.34
CA ALA A 146 -12.74 -11.41 16.39
C ALA A 146 -12.80 -12.64 15.46
N PRO A 147 -13.04 -13.88 15.95
CA PRO A 147 -13.12 -15.04 15.07
C PRO A 147 -14.32 -15.05 14.11
N ARG A 148 -15.39 -14.28 14.40
CA ARG A 148 -16.56 -14.17 13.49
C ARG A 148 -16.21 -13.40 12.22
N PHE A 149 -15.14 -12.61 12.25
CA PHE A 149 -14.66 -11.79 11.15
C PHE A 149 -13.26 -12.21 10.68
N ASP A 150 -12.89 -13.48 10.91
CA ASP A 150 -11.63 -14.10 10.48
C ASP A 150 -10.38 -13.35 10.95
N MET A 151 -10.43 -12.72 12.13
CA MET A 151 -9.32 -11.96 12.70
C MET A 151 -8.95 -12.42 14.10
N THR A 152 -7.75 -12.06 14.53
CA THR A 152 -7.30 -12.23 15.90
C THR A 152 -7.77 -11.06 16.78
N VAL A 153 -7.82 -11.28 18.11
CA VAL A 153 -8.13 -10.20 19.07
C VAL A 153 -7.12 -9.04 18.97
N THR A 154 -5.86 -9.35 18.67
CA THR A 154 -4.81 -8.34 18.48
C THR A 154 -5.09 -7.45 17.27
N GLN A 155 -5.52 -8.03 16.14
CA GLN A 155 -5.92 -7.29 14.95
C GLN A 155 -7.18 -6.44 15.22
N LEU A 156 -8.19 -7.01 15.89
CA LEU A 156 -9.41 -6.27 16.25
C LEU A 156 -9.10 -5.07 17.16
N LYS A 157 -8.18 -5.21 18.12
CA LYS A 157 -7.70 -4.10 18.95
C LYS A 157 -6.93 -3.05 18.15
N ALA A 158 -6.10 -3.45 17.22
CA ALA A 158 -5.36 -2.52 16.35
C ALA A 158 -6.30 -1.67 15.48
N LEU A 159 -7.43 -2.23 15.05
CA LEU A 159 -8.49 -1.48 14.35
C LEU A 159 -9.29 -0.56 15.29
N ASN A 160 -9.31 -0.82 16.60
CA ASN A 160 -10.12 -0.11 17.60
C ASN A 160 -9.26 0.29 18.81
N PRO A 161 -8.26 1.18 18.65
CA PRO A 161 -7.31 1.51 19.72
C PRO A 161 -7.96 2.16 20.94
N ASP A 162 -9.09 2.83 20.75
CA ASP A 162 -9.82 3.54 21.82
C ASP A 162 -10.74 2.62 22.65
N VAL A 163 -10.85 1.34 22.27
CA VAL A 163 -11.76 0.40 22.93
C VAL A 163 -11.06 -0.35 24.07
N ASP A 164 -11.56 -0.15 25.30
CA ASP A 164 -11.11 -0.91 26.46
C ASP A 164 -11.76 -2.30 26.51
N GLU A 165 -10.94 -3.35 26.33
CA GLU A 165 -11.38 -4.75 26.39
C GLU A 165 -12.14 -5.10 27.67
N ARG A 166 -11.77 -4.47 28.81
CA ARG A 166 -12.38 -4.73 30.12
C ARG A 166 -13.69 -4.01 30.32
N ARG A 167 -14.00 -3.03 29.46
CA ARG A 167 -15.19 -2.17 29.56
C ARG A 167 -15.97 -2.12 28.24
N LEU A 168 -16.03 -3.23 27.53
CA LEU A 168 -16.78 -3.31 26.28
C LEU A 168 -18.27 -3.14 26.56
N GLN A 169 -18.84 -2.02 26.11
CA GLN A 169 -20.25 -1.68 26.34
C GLN A 169 -21.11 -2.16 25.16
N ILE A 170 -22.33 -2.59 25.49
CA ILE A 170 -23.34 -2.91 24.45
C ILE A 170 -23.63 -1.63 23.65
N GLY A 171 -23.70 -1.75 22.34
CA GLY A 171 -23.92 -0.63 21.44
C GLY A 171 -22.64 0.07 20.99
N THR A 172 -21.46 -0.30 21.51
CA THR A 172 -20.17 0.23 21.03
C THR A 172 -19.95 -0.19 19.56
N PRO A 173 -19.68 0.74 18.65
CA PRO A 173 -19.28 0.39 17.29
C PRO A 173 -17.83 -0.13 17.29
N LEU A 174 -17.60 -1.26 16.64
CA LEU A 174 -16.27 -1.83 16.43
C LEU A 174 -16.01 -1.95 14.94
N THR A 175 -14.93 -1.37 14.47
CA THR A 175 -14.43 -1.60 13.11
C THR A 175 -13.87 -3.03 13.03
N VAL A 176 -14.52 -3.88 12.25
CA VAL A 176 -14.15 -5.29 12.06
C VAL A 176 -13.55 -5.57 10.68
N SER A 177 -13.60 -4.60 9.79
CA SER A 177 -12.87 -4.59 8.53
C SER A 177 -12.57 -3.14 8.18
N LYS A 178 -11.32 -2.86 7.86
CA LYS A 178 -10.92 -1.54 7.38
C LYS A 178 -11.13 -1.49 5.86
N ALA A 179 -11.55 -0.33 5.37
CA ALA A 179 -11.54 -0.06 3.95
C ALA A 179 -10.14 -0.31 3.38
N THR A 180 -10.04 -1.18 2.38
CA THR A 180 -8.77 -1.49 1.72
C THR A 180 -8.77 -0.84 0.34
N PRO A 181 -7.86 0.09 0.06
CA PRO A 181 -7.74 0.68 -1.26
C PRO A 181 -7.30 -0.37 -2.28
N PHE A 182 -7.56 -0.11 -3.57
CA PHE A 182 -7.16 -0.99 -4.66
C PHE A 182 -5.63 -1.13 -4.74
N LEU A 183 -4.90 -0.02 -4.57
CA LEU A 183 -3.44 0.00 -4.43
C LEU A 183 -3.07 0.46 -3.02
N THR A 184 -2.17 -0.27 -2.41
CA THR A 184 -1.61 -0.02 -1.07
C THR A 184 -0.18 0.49 -1.21
N VAL A 185 0.14 1.58 -0.53
CA VAL A 185 1.48 2.19 -0.57
C VAL A 185 2.22 1.89 0.72
N LYS A 186 3.43 1.34 0.57
CA LYS A 186 4.39 1.14 1.66
C LYS A 186 5.46 2.21 1.59
N ALA A 187 5.65 2.93 2.70
CA ALA A 187 6.73 3.88 2.88
C ALA A 187 7.66 3.40 3.99
N VAL A 188 8.97 3.44 3.73
CA VAL A 188 9.99 3.16 4.75
C VAL A 188 10.84 4.42 4.89
N ARG A 189 10.84 5.02 6.07
CA ARG A 189 11.61 6.22 6.37
C ARG A 189 12.54 6.01 7.55
N THR A 190 13.69 6.66 7.51
CA THR A 190 14.63 6.71 8.62
C THR A 190 14.44 8.03 9.35
N VAL A 191 14.22 7.97 10.65
CA VAL A 191 14.07 9.15 11.52
C VAL A 191 15.07 9.12 12.63
N THR A 192 15.51 10.30 13.05
CA THR A 192 16.37 10.47 14.23
C THR A 192 15.64 11.35 15.23
N TYR A 193 15.61 10.92 16.49
CA TYR A 193 14.94 11.65 17.56
C TYR A 193 15.66 11.45 18.90
N ASP A 194 15.48 12.40 19.81
CA ASP A 194 16.04 12.33 21.15
C ASP A 194 15.13 11.52 22.07
N GLU A 195 15.70 10.54 22.77
CA GLU A 195 15.04 9.75 23.78
C GLU A 195 15.66 10.01 25.15
N SER A 196 14.82 10.21 26.17
CA SER A 196 15.26 10.42 27.54
C SER A 196 15.70 9.11 28.17
N ILE A 197 16.93 9.06 28.71
CA ILE A 197 17.44 7.95 29.51
C ILE A 197 17.08 8.22 30.96
N PRO A 198 16.24 7.37 31.61
CA PRO A 198 15.92 7.57 33.03
C PRO A 198 17.16 7.43 33.91
N TYR A 199 17.20 8.23 34.98
CA TYR A 199 18.23 8.09 36.00
C TYR A 199 17.86 7.00 37.03
N GLU A 200 18.87 6.40 37.64
CA GLU A 200 18.66 5.47 38.74
C GLU A 200 18.61 6.24 40.09
N THR A 201 17.93 5.66 41.08
CA THR A 201 17.89 6.21 42.43
C THR A 201 18.67 5.25 43.35
N GLU A 202 19.71 5.77 43.98
CA GLU A 202 20.48 5.08 45.00
C GLU A 202 20.10 5.60 46.38
N VAL A 203 19.80 4.70 47.30
CA VAL A 203 19.51 5.03 48.71
C VAL A 203 20.71 4.74 49.56
N VAL A 204 21.30 5.77 50.19
CA VAL A 204 22.45 5.65 51.10
C VAL A 204 21.97 5.89 52.52
N THR A 205 22.23 4.94 53.39
CA THR A 205 21.90 5.06 54.82
C THR A 205 22.90 5.98 55.55
N ASP A 206 22.34 6.99 56.26
CA ASP A 206 23.09 7.86 57.16
C ASP A 206 22.73 7.51 58.61
N SER A 207 23.73 7.00 59.35
CA SER A 207 23.53 6.59 60.72
C SER A 207 23.20 7.74 61.71
N SER A 208 23.29 8.97 61.23
CA SER A 208 22.94 10.17 62.04
C SER A 208 21.45 10.59 61.90
N LYS A 209 20.69 9.94 60.99
CA LYS A 209 19.31 10.25 60.68
C LYS A 209 18.35 9.14 61.14
N TYR A 210 17.11 9.51 61.40
CA TYR A 210 16.06 8.53 61.69
C TYR A 210 15.56 7.87 60.35
N THR A 211 15.18 6.60 60.43
CA THR A 211 14.76 5.78 59.29
C THR A 211 13.51 6.32 58.53
N TYR A 212 12.80 7.29 59.05
CA TYR A 212 11.67 7.94 58.47
C TYR A 212 12.02 9.31 57.82
N GLU A 213 13.27 9.77 57.98
CA GLU A 213 13.72 11.03 57.38
C GLU A 213 14.46 10.72 56.08
N THR A 214 13.80 11.02 54.95
CA THR A 214 14.42 10.94 53.62
C THR A 214 14.73 12.32 53.07
N SER A 215 15.94 12.49 52.57
CA SER A 215 16.32 13.74 51.91
C SER A 215 17.13 13.45 50.66
N VAL A 216 16.86 14.22 49.56
CA VAL A 216 17.63 14.08 48.33
C VAL A 216 18.95 14.80 48.49
N ARG A 217 20.05 14.05 48.47
CA ARG A 217 21.42 14.57 48.53
C ARG A 217 21.89 15.03 47.16
N THR A 218 21.63 14.22 46.13
CA THR A 218 21.92 14.57 44.73
C THR A 218 20.66 14.37 43.92
N LYS A 219 20.23 15.41 43.22
CA LYS A 219 19.08 15.33 42.35
C LYS A 219 19.41 14.56 41.09
N GLY A 220 18.62 13.54 40.75
CA GLY A 220 18.74 12.82 39.48
C GLY A 220 18.47 13.74 38.30
N VAL A 221 19.19 13.52 37.23
CA VAL A 221 18.99 14.19 35.95
C VAL A 221 18.93 13.11 34.86
N ALA A 222 17.88 13.13 34.07
CA ALA A 222 17.76 12.19 32.93
C ALA A 222 18.83 12.48 31.88
N GLY A 223 19.40 11.43 31.34
CA GLY A 223 20.29 11.47 30.18
C GLY A 223 19.48 11.64 28.88
N VAL A 224 20.18 11.81 27.78
CA VAL A 224 19.61 11.91 26.44
C VAL A 224 20.37 10.97 25.52
N ALA A 225 19.65 10.15 24.78
CA ALA A 225 20.18 9.36 23.67
C ALA A 225 19.53 9.84 22.37
N GLU A 226 20.35 9.99 21.34
CA GLU A 226 19.90 10.15 19.97
C GLU A 226 19.64 8.75 19.40
N VAL A 227 18.39 8.50 18.99
CA VAL A 227 17.93 7.22 18.46
C VAL A 227 17.61 7.37 16.98
N THR A 228 18.22 6.53 16.16
CA THR A 228 17.88 6.39 14.74
C THR A 228 16.98 5.17 14.56
N ALA A 229 15.81 5.35 14.00
CA ALA A 229 14.85 4.28 13.78
C ALA A 229 14.35 4.25 12.32
N GLN A 230 14.14 3.04 11.81
CA GLN A 230 13.38 2.81 10.58
C GLN A 230 11.90 2.63 10.93
N ILE A 231 11.07 3.46 10.33
CA ILE A 231 9.62 3.41 10.43
C ILE A 231 9.06 2.87 9.13
N CYS A 232 8.28 1.79 9.20
CA CYS A 232 7.51 1.25 8.08
C CYS A 232 6.06 1.67 8.23
N GLU A 233 5.54 2.34 7.21
CA GLU A 233 4.17 2.81 7.13
C GLU A 233 3.45 2.13 5.96
N ILE A 234 2.17 1.83 6.14
CA ILE A 234 1.28 1.38 5.06
C ILE A 234 0.11 2.36 5.01
N ASP A 235 -0.11 2.95 3.82
CA ASP A 235 -1.12 3.99 3.59
C ASP A 235 -1.06 5.13 4.63
N GLY A 236 0.17 5.53 5.00
CA GLY A 236 0.45 6.59 5.98
C GLY A 236 0.27 6.19 7.44
N MET A 237 0.00 4.92 7.74
CA MET A 237 -0.09 4.41 9.12
C MET A 237 1.16 3.62 9.50
N GLU A 238 1.77 3.96 10.63
CA GLU A 238 2.91 3.24 11.16
C GLU A 238 2.52 1.79 11.54
N ILE A 239 3.19 0.81 10.90
CA ILE A 239 3.00 -0.62 11.16
C ILE A 239 4.11 -1.15 12.05
N SER A 240 5.34 -0.67 11.86
CA SER A 240 6.48 -1.11 12.65
C SER A 240 7.54 -0.02 12.75
N ARG A 241 8.26 -0.05 13.88
CA ARG A 241 9.40 0.80 14.16
C ARG A 241 10.57 -0.09 14.60
N LEU A 242 11.69 0.03 13.91
CA LEU A 242 12.91 -0.71 14.21
C LEU A 242 14.02 0.28 14.56
N GLU A 243 14.55 0.21 15.79
CA GLU A 243 15.74 0.94 16.18
C GLU A 243 16.96 0.37 15.43
N VAL A 244 17.63 1.20 14.65
CA VAL A 244 18.81 0.81 13.86
C VAL A 244 20.10 1.41 14.42
N GLY A 245 20.01 2.41 15.30
CA GLY A 245 21.14 3.03 15.96
C GLY A 245 20.73 3.78 17.21
N ARG A 246 21.64 3.81 18.20
CA ARG A 246 21.49 4.58 19.44
C ARG A 246 22.83 5.17 19.83
N GLN A 247 22.87 6.46 20.06
CA GLN A 247 24.06 7.16 20.56
C GLN A 247 23.69 7.95 21.82
N VAL A 248 24.40 7.69 22.93
CA VAL A 248 24.21 8.47 24.15
C VAL A 248 24.87 9.85 23.99
N VAL A 249 24.04 10.89 24.05
CA VAL A 249 24.47 12.31 23.94
C VAL A 249 24.86 12.83 25.33
N SER A 250 24.09 12.48 26.37
CA SER A 250 24.40 12.78 27.75
C SER A 250 24.03 11.61 28.67
N GLU A 251 24.94 11.24 29.55
CA GLU A 251 24.68 10.19 30.54
C GLU A 251 23.71 10.71 31.62
N PRO A 252 22.83 9.84 32.17
CA PRO A 252 21.99 10.20 33.29
C PRO A 252 22.80 10.38 34.56
N THR A 253 22.37 11.29 35.42
CA THR A 253 22.96 11.48 36.77
C THR A 253 22.09 10.76 37.80
N THR A 254 22.65 9.82 38.55
CA THR A 254 21.96 9.06 39.59
C THR A 254 21.44 9.98 40.69
N GLN A 255 20.19 9.79 41.09
CA GLN A 255 19.65 10.42 42.29
C GLN A 255 20.18 9.72 43.54
N VAL A 256 20.67 10.48 44.52
CA VAL A 256 21.11 9.92 45.80
C VAL A 256 20.13 10.42 46.88
N GLU A 257 19.47 9.48 47.49
CA GLU A 257 18.59 9.69 48.66
C GLU A 257 19.29 9.19 49.91
N VAL A 258 19.10 9.95 51.03
CA VAL A 258 19.75 9.64 52.31
C VAL A 258 18.69 9.56 53.39
#